data_2d7dd1df7a1db756948d4e20a863ebf2
#
_entry.id   2d7dd1df7a1db756948d4e20a863ebf2
#
_cell.length_a   1.000
_cell.length_b   1.000
_cell.length_c   1.000
_cell.angle_alpha   90.00
_cell.angle_beta   90.00
_cell.angle_gamma   90.00
#
_symmetry.space_group_name_H-M   'P 1'
#
loop_
_entity.id
_entity.type
_entity.pdbx_description
1 polymer ?
#
loop_
_entity_poly.entity_id
_entity_poly.type
_entity_poly.pdbx_seq_one_letter_code
_entity_poly.pdbx_strand_id
1 'polypeptide(L)'
;MFNSLQDKLDKALHNISGRGKITEINVAETVKEIRRALVDADVNYKVAKDLTKRVQDKALGENVLTSLTPGQLMTKIVHDELVDLMGGSQEGINLSGKPTIILIAGLQGSGKTTFSGKLANYLKTKKNKKPLLVACDVYRPAAIDQLKVLGGQIDVPVYTEEGATNPSTIADNAIKFAKEKNYDVVIVDTAGRLAIDEQMMNEIKSVHYFIKPQETLFVVDSMTGQDAVNTAKAFNDALNFDGVVLTKLDGDTRGGAALTIRSVVEKPIKFISTGEKMEALDLFYPERMADRILGMGDVVSLVERAQEQFDEEEAKKLHKKIAKNEFGFDDFLKQINQIKKMGNMKDLMGMIPGVGKAIKDVEISDDAFKHIEAIIYSMTPEERRRPSIINTQRKQRIAKGAGRKIEDVNQLMKQFDQMGKMMKMMQGPQGKQMMQMMSKMPNMPGMGGMFGK
;
A
#
# COMPACT_ATOMS: atom_id res chain seq x y z
N MET A 1 3.21 -6.00 -6.66
CA MET A 1 1.74 -6.14 -6.49
C MET A 1 1.13 -6.43 -7.86
N PHE A 2 0.36 -7.49 -8.03
CA PHE A 2 -0.39 -7.88 -9.25
C PHE A 2 0.38 -8.03 -10.58
N ASN A 3 1.71 -8.10 -10.56
CA ASN A 3 2.50 -8.06 -11.79
C ASN A 3 2.16 -9.18 -12.78
N SER A 4 1.89 -10.41 -12.29
CA SER A 4 1.54 -11.54 -13.14
C SER A 4 0.17 -11.38 -13.79
N LEU A 5 -0.83 -10.89 -13.03
CA LEU A 5 -2.17 -10.63 -13.55
C LEU A 5 -2.17 -9.47 -14.55
N GLN A 6 -1.48 -8.39 -14.20
CA GLN A 6 -1.32 -7.21 -15.06
C GLN A 6 -0.74 -7.56 -16.42
N ASP A 7 0.36 -8.36 -16.48
CA ASP A 7 0.99 -8.74 -17.75
C ASP A 7 0.08 -9.57 -18.63
N LYS A 8 -0.72 -10.45 -18.03
CA LYS A 8 -1.65 -11.31 -18.78
C LYS A 8 -2.85 -10.53 -19.30
N LEU A 9 -3.42 -9.62 -18.48
CA LEU A 9 -4.52 -8.76 -18.90
C LEU A 9 -4.08 -7.76 -19.98
N ASP A 10 -2.91 -7.18 -19.83
CA ASP A 10 -2.34 -6.26 -20.84
C ASP A 10 -2.18 -6.96 -22.20
N LYS A 11 -1.67 -8.19 -22.22
CA LYS A 11 -1.58 -9.00 -23.45
C LYS A 11 -2.96 -9.26 -24.06
N ALA A 12 -3.94 -9.66 -23.24
CA ALA A 12 -5.30 -9.94 -23.71
C ALA A 12 -5.97 -8.71 -24.32
N LEU A 13 -5.81 -7.54 -23.70
CA LEU A 13 -6.36 -6.26 -24.16
C LEU A 13 -5.59 -5.69 -25.36
N HIS A 14 -4.29 -5.95 -25.46
CA HIS A 14 -3.49 -5.49 -26.60
C HIS A 14 -3.88 -6.20 -27.90
N ASN A 15 -4.26 -7.49 -27.84
CA ASN A 15 -4.68 -8.26 -28.99
C ASN A 15 -5.93 -7.69 -29.70
N ILE A 16 -6.83 -7.03 -28.97
CA ILE A 16 -8.01 -6.36 -29.55
C ILE A 16 -7.69 -4.94 -30.03
N SER A 17 -6.68 -4.28 -29.46
CA SER A 17 -6.32 -2.90 -29.81
C SER A 17 -5.79 -2.77 -31.26
N GLY A 18 -5.21 -3.83 -31.82
CA GLY A 18 -4.72 -3.87 -33.20
C GLY A 18 -5.82 -4.17 -34.25
N ARG A 19 -7.08 -4.43 -33.83
CA ARG A 19 -8.18 -4.80 -34.71
C ARG A 19 -9.13 -3.61 -34.89
N GLY A 20 -9.42 -3.23 -36.12
CA GLY A 20 -10.16 -2.00 -36.45
C GLY A 20 -11.65 -1.97 -36.07
N LYS A 21 -12.27 -3.11 -35.65
CA LYS A 21 -13.68 -3.20 -35.26
C LYS A 21 -13.90 -4.22 -34.15
N ILE A 22 -14.84 -3.92 -33.27
CA ILE A 22 -15.40 -4.90 -32.32
C ILE A 22 -16.29 -5.85 -33.09
N THR A 23 -15.92 -7.12 -33.08
CA THR A 23 -16.76 -8.21 -33.62
C THR A 23 -17.01 -9.23 -32.51
N GLU A 24 -18.10 -9.97 -32.62
CA GLU A 24 -18.43 -11.01 -31.63
C GLU A 24 -17.30 -12.03 -31.43
N ILE A 25 -16.60 -12.38 -32.53
CA ILE A 25 -15.46 -13.30 -32.49
C ILE A 25 -14.28 -12.68 -31.68
N ASN A 26 -13.94 -11.43 -31.97
CA ASN A 26 -12.81 -10.76 -31.30
C ASN A 26 -13.08 -10.58 -29.80
N VAL A 27 -14.32 -10.22 -29.43
CA VAL A 27 -14.74 -10.11 -28.03
C VAL A 27 -14.67 -11.48 -27.34
N ALA A 28 -15.18 -12.52 -27.95
CA ALA A 28 -15.15 -13.89 -27.38
C ALA A 28 -13.74 -14.40 -27.14
N GLU A 29 -12.79 -14.14 -28.05
CA GLU A 29 -11.37 -14.48 -27.89
C GLU A 29 -10.76 -13.72 -26.72
N THR A 30 -10.93 -12.39 -26.68
CA THR A 30 -10.38 -11.53 -25.61
C THR A 30 -10.95 -11.90 -24.25
N VAL A 31 -12.25 -12.13 -24.15
CA VAL A 31 -12.94 -12.55 -22.92
C VAL A 31 -12.41 -13.90 -22.41
N LYS A 32 -12.11 -14.83 -23.32
CA LYS A 32 -11.49 -16.13 -22.97
C LYS A 32 -10.09 -15.94 -22.39
N GLU A 33 -9.28 -15.05 -22.97
CA GLU A 33 -7.94 -14.76 -22.48
C GLU A 33 -7.99 -14.04 -21.10
N ILE A 34 -8.90 -13.06 -20.93
CA ILE A 34 -9.13 -12.39 -19.64
C ILE A 34 -9.53 -13.42 -18.58
N ARG A 35 -10.46 -14.32 -18.88
CA ARG A 35 -10.87 -15.39 -17.95
C ARG A 35 -9.70 -16.26 -17.55
N ARG A 36 -8.87 -16.66 -18.50
CA ARG A 36 -7.67 -17.46 -18.24
C ARG A 36 -6.69 -16.69 -17.34
N ALA A 37 -6.46 -15.41 -17.62
CA ALA A 37 -5.59 -14.56 -16.81
C ALA A 37 -6.07 -14.47 -15.36
N LEU A 38 -7.37 -14.31 -15.13
CA LEU A 38 -7.98 -14.26 -13.81
C LEU A 38 -7.85 -15.60 -13.06
N VAL A 39 -8.13 -16.72 -13.71
CA VAL A 39 -7.99 -18.06 -13.11
C VAL A 39 -6.53 -18.38 -12.77
N ASP A 40 -5.60 -18.04 -13.66
CA ASP A 40 -4.16 -18.20 -13.44
C ASP A 40 -3.66 -17.30 -12.29
N ALA A 41 -4.40 -16.26 -11.93
CA ALA A 41 -4.15 -15.38 -10.78
C ALA A 41 -4.89 -15.84 -9.51
N ASP A 42 -5.34 -17.08 -9.46
CA ASP A 42 -6.08 -17.68 -8.33
C ASP A 42 -7.46 -17.02 -8.05
N VAL A 43 -8.05 -16.33 -9.02
CA VAL A 43 -9.45 -15.89 -8.91
C VAL A 43 -10.38 -17.11 -9.02
N ASN A 44 -11.39 -17.19 -8.17
CA ASN A 44 -12.38 -18.25 -8.21
C ASN A 44 -13.01 -18.36 -9.60
N TYR A 45 -13.09 -19.58 -10.14
CA TYR A 45 -13.58 -19.81 -11.52
C TYR A 45 -14.98 -19.24 -11.77
N LYS A 46 -15.90 -19.39 -10.82
CA LYS A 46 -17.26 -18.83 -10.94
C LYS A 46 -17.22 -17.31 -11.03
N VAL A 47 -16.44 -16.66 -10.16
CA VAL A 47 -16.26 -15.21 -10.16
C VAL A 47 -15.65 -14.73 -11.48
N ALA A 48 -14.59 -15.39 -11.95
CA ALA A 48 -13.96 -15.07 -13.25
C ALA A 48 -14.92 -15.27 -14.42
N LYS A 49 -15.74 -16.32 -14.41
CA LYS A 49 -16.75 -16.60 -15.44
C LYS A 49 -17.84 -15.52 -15.45
N ASP A 50 -18.37 -15.16 -14.29
CA ASP A 50 -19.44 -14.18 -14.16
C ASP A 50 -18.98 -12.78 -14.58
N LEU A 51 -17.78 -12.36 -14.13
CA LEU A 51 -17.15 -11.10 -14.54
C LEU A 51 -16.97 -11.05 -16.07
N THR A 52 -16.37 -12.09 -16.64
CA THR A 52 -16.09 -12.11 -18.09
C THR A 52 -17.35 -12.19 -18.93
N LYS A 53 -18.44 -12.78 -18.41
CA LYS A 53 -19.74 -12.75 -19.07
C LYS A 53 -20.29 -11.32 -19.10
N ARG A 54 -20.26 -10.59 -17.98
CA ARG A 54 -20.69 -9.17 -17.94
C ARG A 54 -19.86 -8.30 -18.88
N VAL A 55 -18.53 -8.51 -18.94
CA VAL A 55 -17.66 -7.84 -19.91
C VAL A 55 -18.10 -8.10 -21.34
N GLN A 56 -18.41 -9.37 -21.69
CA GLN A 56 -18.88 -9.74 -23.01
C GLN A 56 -20.21 -9.07 -23.37
N ASP A 57 -21.18 -9.14 -22.45
CA ASP A 57 -22.52 -8.59 -22.66
C ASP A 57 -22.46 -7.06 -22.86
N LYS A 58 -21.65 -6.34 -22.07
CA LYS A 58 -21.42 -4.90 -22.23
C LYS A 58 -20.71 -4.57 -23.53
N ALA A 59 -19.66 -5.32 -23.90
CA ALA A 59 -18.89 -5.07 -25.12
C ALA A 59 -19.71 -5.28 -26.42
N LEU A 60 -20.68 -6.19 -26.40
CA LEU A 60 -21.57 -6.45 -27.54
C LEU A 60 -22.80 -5.53 -27.55
N GLY A 61 -23.21 -4.99 -26.40
CA GLY A 61 -24.40 -4.11 -26.27
C GLY A 61 -24.10 -2.65 -26.50
N GLU A 62 -22.85 -2.19 -26.35
CA GLU A 62 -22.50 -0.80 -26.57
C GLU A 62 -22.25 -0.48 -28.03
N ASN A 63 -22.96 0.51 -28.57
CA ASN A 63 -22.58 1.15 -29.80
C ASN A 63 -21.23 1.82 -29.62
N VAL A 64 -20.21 1.35 -30.34
CA VAL A 64 -18.84 1.94 -30.31
C VAL A 64 -18.99 3.41 -30.69
N LEU A 65 -18.84 4.31 -29.70
CA LEU A 65 -18.74 5.73 -29.96
C LEU A 65 -17.59 5.95 -30.96
N THR A 66 -17.85 6.66 -32.01
CA THR A 66 -16.90 6.92 -33.13
C THR A 66 -15.56 7.53 -32.70
N SER A 67 -15.45 7.94 -31.42
CA SER A 67 -14.28 8.58 -30.81
C SER A 67 -13.33 7.64 -30.05
N LEU A 68 -13.70 6.37 -29.80
CA LEU A 68 -12.89 5.41 -29.04
C LEU A 68 -12.42 4.26 -29.92
N THR A 69 -11.19 3.80 -29.69
CA THR A 69 -10.71 2.55 -30.29
C THR A 69 -11.33 1.33 -29.59
N PRO A 70 -11.49 0.18 -30.29
CA PRO A 70 -11.96 -1.06 -29.68
C PRO A 70 -11.21 -1.45 -28.39
N GLY A 71 -9.90 -1.28 -28.38
CA GLY A 71 -9.08 -1.57 -27.19
C GLY A 71 -9.37 -0.65 -26.02
N GLN A 72 -9.55 0.64 -26.26
CA GLN A 72 -9.89 1.61 -25.20
C GLN A 72 -11.26 1.31 -24.58
N LEU A 73 -12.26 0.99 -25.42
CA LEU A 73 -13.58 0.62 -24.92
C LEU A 73 -13.53 -0.67 -24.09
N MET A 74 -12.83 -1.71 -24.57
CA MET A 74 -12.69 -2.96 -23.83
C MET A 74 -11.94 -2.74 -22.49
N THR A 75 -10.87 -1.95 -22.49
CA THR A 75 -10.13 -1.61 -21.25
C THR A 75 -11.04 -0.91 -20.25
N LYS A 76 -11.86 0.04 -20.71
CA LYS A 76 -12.83 0.74 -19.85
C LYS A 76 -13.86 -0.22 -19.27
N ILE A 77 -14.46 -1.10 -20.09
CA ILE A 77 -15.44 -2.09 -19.62
C ILE A 77 -14.82 -3.02 -18.59
N VAL A 78 -13.61 -3.53 -18.83
CA VAL A 78 -12.91 -4.40 -17.87
C VAL A 78 -12.57 -3.66 -16.58
N HIS A 79 -12.14 -2.41 -16.68
CA HIS A 79 -11.88 -1.55 -15.51
C HIS A 79 -13.14 -1.40 -14.65
N ASP A 80 -14.25 -0.98 -15.26
CA ASP A 80 -15.51 -0.75 -14.55
C ASP A 80 -16.03 -2.04 -13.90
N GLU A 81 -15.93 -3.18 -14.58
CA GLU A 81 -16.31 -4.50 -14.04
C GLU A 81 -15.41 -4.96 -12.88
N LEU A 82 -14.10 -4.61 -12.91
CA LEU A 82 -13.19 -4.88 -11.81
C LEU A 82 -13.53 -3.99 -10.60
N VAL A 83 -13.84 -2.71 -10.82
CA VAL A 83 -14.27 -1.78 -9.76
C VAL A 83 -15.54 -2.30 -9.09
N ASP A 84 -16.54 -2.67 -9.87
CA ASP A 84 -17.83 -3.20 -9.37
C ASP A 84 -17.61 -4.51 -8.58
N LEU A 85 -16.77 -5.42 -9.08
CA LEU A 85 -16.44 -6.66 -8.41
C LEU A 85 -15.80 -6.43 -7.03
N MET A 86 -15.00 -5.38 -6.91
CA MET A 86 -14.32 -4.99 -5.67
C MET A 86 -15.17 -4.14 -4.72
N GLY A 87 -16.43 -3.82 -5.11
CA GLY A 87 -17.39 -3.14 -4.25
C GLY A 87 -17.77 -1.72 -4.68
N GLY A 88 -17.28 -1.23 -5.82
CA GLY A 88 -17.63 0.06 -6.42
C GLY A 88 -16.99 1.27 -5.74
N SER A 89 -17.16 1.43 -4.44
CA SER A 89 -16.67 2.57 -3.67
C SER A 89 -15.88 2.14 -2.42
N GLN A 90 -15.06 3.06 -1.93
CA GLN A 90 -14.33 2.88 -0.67
C GLN A 90 -15.30 2.94 0.52
N GLU A 91 -15.18 1.99 1.45
CA GLU A 91 -15.92 1.98 2.70
C GLU A 91 -15.00 2.23 3.90
N GLY A 92 -15.41 3.20 4.73
CA GLY A 92 -14.67 3.59 5.93
C GLY A 92 -14.86 2.63 7.11
N ILE A 93 -14.05 2.83 8.14
CA ILE A 93 -14.21 2.16 9.44
C ILE A 93 -15.29 2.88 10.28
N ASN A 94 -16.11 2.11 10.98
CA ASN A 94 -17.10 2.65 11.90
C ASN A 94 -16.45 3.09 13.22
N LEU A 95 -16.52 4.37 13.53
CA LEU A 95 -15.95 4.99 14.74
C LEU A 95 -17.03 5.59 15.65
N SER A 96 -18.22 5.02 15.70
CA SER A 96 -19.38 5.60 16.38
C SER A 96 -19.42 5.36 17.91
N GLY A 97 -18.48 4.68 18.52
CA GLY A 97 -18.47 4.38 19.96
C GLY A 97 -17.68 5.38 20.80
N LYS A 98 -17.87 5.34 22.15
CA LYS A 98 -17.01 5.99 23.16
C LYS A 98 -16.79 5.05 24.36
N PRO A 99 -15.69 4.28 24.39
CA PRO A 99 -14.78 4.06 23.25
C PRO A 99 -15.44 3.27 22.12
N THR A 100 -14.96 3.46 20.88
CA THR A 100 -15.24 2.54 19.78
C THR A 100 -14.49 1.23 20.02
N ILE A 101 -15.16 0.11 19.94
CA ILE A 101 -14.55 -1.21 20.11
C ILE A 101 -14.37 -1.84 18.74
N ILE A 102 -13.13 -2.20 18.40
CA ILE A 102 -12.76 -2.83 17.15
C ILE A 102 -12.19 -4.22 17.46
N LEU A 103 -12.82 -5.26 16.94
CA LEU A 103 -12.37 -6.64 17.09
C LEU A 103 -11.57 -7.07 15.86
N ILE A 104 -10.36 -7.59 16.08
CA ILE A 104 -9.51 -8.11 15.02
C ILE A 104 -9.55 -9.63 15.04
N ALA A 105 -10.02 -10.23 13.94
CA ALA A 105 -10.18 -11.68 13.79
C ALA A 105 -9.39 -12.22 12.58
N GLY A 106 -9.02 -13.50 12.58
CA GLY A 106 -8.33 -14.17 11.48
C GLY A 106 -7.41 -15.29 11.92
N LEU A 107 -6.83 -16.03 10.96
CA LEU A 107 -5.93 -17.15 11.26
C LEU A 107 -4.57 -16.70 11.79
N GLN A 108 -3.81 -17.64 12.34
CA GLN A 108 -2.41 -17.44 12.71
C GLN A 108 -1.57 -17.09 11.48
N GLY A 109 -0.67 -16.12 11.63
CA GLY A 109 0.19 -15.68 10.52
C GLY A 109 -0.48 -14.75 9.51
N SER A 110 -1.79 -14.46 9.65
CA SER A 110 -2.48 -13.51 8.77
C SER A 110 -2.08 -12.04 8.99
N GLY A 111 -1.27 -11.73 10.00
CA GLY A 111 -0.80 -10.37 10.27
C GLY A 111 -1.69 -9.54 11.19
N LYS A 112 -2.58 -10.15 11.99
CA LYS A 112 -3.48 -9.46 12.92
C LYS A 112 -2.76 -8.49 13.87
N THR A 113 -1.77 -8.97 14.60
CA THR A 113 -1.03 -8.17 15.58
C THR A 113 -0.32 -6.99 14.94
N THR A 114 0.32 -7.21 13.79
CA THR A 114 0.95 -6.12 13.01
C THR A 114 -0.09 -5.13 12.50
N PHE A 115 -1.22 -5.63 12.00
CA PHE A 115 -2.33 -4.79 11.56
C PHE A 115 -2.94 -3.99 12.72
N SER A 116 -3.11 -4.59 13.91
CA SER A 116 -3.59 -3.89 15.12
C SER A 116 -2.71 -2.69 15.45
N GLY A 117 -1.38 -2.84 15.39
CA GLY A 117 -0.42 -1.73 15.55
C GLY A 117 -0.57 -0.67 14.45
N LYS A 118 -0.63 -1.09 13.18
CA LYS A 118 -0.81 -0.16 12.05
C LYS A 118 -2.13 0.60 12.12
N LEU A 119 -3.22 -0.06 12.49
CA LEU A 119 -4.52 0.57 12.67
C LEU A 119 -4.48 1.59 13.81
N ALA A 120 -3.84 1.25 14.93
CA ALA A 120 -3.67 2.19 16.04
C ALA A 120 -2.87 3.42 15.62
N ASN A 121 -1.77 3.25 14.87
CA ASN A 121 -1.00 4.34 14.31
C ASN A 121 -1.84 5.21 13.35
N TYR A 122 -2.60 4.60 12.44
CA TYR A 122 -3.51 5.29 11.52
C TYR A 122 -4.56 6.11 12.27
N LEU A 123 -5.21 5.52 13.28
CA LEU A 123 -6.22 6.22 14.07
C LEU A 123 -5.65 7.37 14.88
N LYS A 124 -4.44 7.21 15.43
CA LYS A 124 -3.72 8.26 16.17
C LYS A 124 -3.33 9.42 15.23
N THR A 125 -2.66 9.10 14.11
CA THR A 125 -2.02 10.12 13.25
C THR A 125 -2.97 10.74 12.23
N LYS A 126 -3.89 9.95 11.65
CA LYS A 126 -4.79 10.41 10.58
C LYS A 126 -6.20 10.76 11.05
N LYS A 127 -6.65 10.18 12.16
CA LYS A 127 -7.99 10.40 12.71
C LYS A 127 -7.98 11.17 14.03
N ASN A 128 -6.79 11.52 14.55
CA ASN A 128 -6.60 12.23 15.82
C ASN A 128 -7.37 11.57 16.98
N LYS A 129 -7.34 10.23 17.04
CA LYS A 129 -7.97 9.42 18.10
C LYS A 129 -6.93 8.98 19.11
N LYS A 130 -7.39 8.67 20.33
CA LYS A 130 -6.59 8.11 21.42
C LYS A 130 -6.87 6.59 21.51
N PRO A 131 -6.11 5.74 20.80
CA PRO A 131 -6.34 4.29 20.80
C PRO A 131 -5.70 3.60 22.00
N LEU A 132 -6.30 2.47 22.40
CA LEU A 132 -5.77 1.48 23.32
C LEU A 132 -5.69 0.13 22.60
N LEU A 133 -4.53 -0.50 22.60
CA LEU A 133 -4.36 -1.88 22.12
C LEU A 133 -4.65 -2.85 23.26
N VAL A 134 -5.29 -3.98 22.95
CA VAL A 134 -5.62 -5.03 23.95
C VAL A 134 -5.09 -6.37 23.47
N ALA A 135 -4.23 -7.01 24.28
CA ALA A 135 -3.65 -8.31 23.96
C ALA A 135 -4.54 -9.44 24.48
N CYS A 136 -5.30 -10.07 23.58
CA CYS A 136 -6.16 -11.21 23.89
C CYS A 136 -5.63 -12.55 23.33
N ASP A 137 -4.39 -12.61 22.81
CA ASP A 137 -3.74 -13.88 22.45
C ASP A 137 -3.06 -14.50 23.69
N VAL A 138 -3.86 -15.09 24.56
CA VAL A 138 -3.40 -15.69 25.83
C VAL A 138 -2.59 -16.98 25.64
N TYR A 139 -2.62 -17.58 24.45
CA TYR A 139 -1.93 -18.84 24.17
C TYR A 139 -0.47 -18.65 23.76
N ARG A 140 -0.09 -17.42 23.36
CA ARG A 140 1.24 -17.11 22.85
C ARG A 140 1.83 -15.90 23.57
N PRO A 141 2.62 -16.08 24.63
CA PRO A 141 3.27 -14.98 25.33
C PRO A 141 4.06 -14.06 24.39
N ALA A 142 4.75 -14.62 23.41
CA ALA A 142 5.49 -13.86 22.41
C ALA A 142 4.59 -12.92 21.57
N ALA A 143 3.30 -13.22 21.37
CA ALA A 143 2.38 -12.32 20.66
C ALA A 143 2.01 -11.09 21.52
N ILE A 144 1.87 -11.29 22.83
CA ILE A 144 1.66 -10.20 23.79
C ILE A 144 2.86 -9.26 23.80
N ASP A 145 4.08 -9.82 23.89
CA ASP A 145 5.31 -9.03 23.86
C ASP A 145 5.49 -8.31 22.52
N GLN A 146 5.16 -8.97 21.42
CA GLN A 146 5.15 -8.34 20.10
C GLN A 146 4.21 -7.13 20.06
N LEU A 147 2.99 -7.26 20.57
CA LEU A 147 2.05 -6.15 20.60
C LEU A 147 2.55 -4.99 21.48
N LYS A 148 3.20 -5.30 22.63
CA LYS A 148 3.84 -4.30 23.51
C LYS A 148 4.97 -3.54 22.76
N VAL A 149 5.81 -4.25 22.03
CA VAL A 149 6.88 -3.64 21.23
C VAL A 149 6.30 -2.72 20.16
N LEU A 150 5.29 -3.18 19.43
CA LEU A 150 4.61 -2.37 18.40
C LEU A 150 3.94 -1.13 19.02
N GLY A 151 3.25 -1.28 20.15
CA GLY A 151 2.65 -0.18 20.90
C GLY A 151 3.70 0.86 21.32
N GLY A 152 4.86 0.42 21.81
CA GLY A 152 5.98 1.29 22.19
C GLY A 152 6.55 2.05 20.99
N GLN A 153 6.66 1.43 19.80
CA GLN A 153 7.16 2.08 18.58
C GLN A 153 6.28 3.24 18.10
N ILE A 154 4.98 3.15 18.33
CA ILE A 154 3.99 4.16 17.88
C ILE A 154 3.48 5.02 19.05
N ASP A 155 4.03 4.85 20.25
CA ASP A 155 3.58 5.52 21.48
C ASP A 155 2.06 5.38 21.69
N VAL A 156 1.58 4.11 21.68
CA VAL A 156 0.22 3.71 21.99
C VAL A 156 0.25 2.66 23.10
N PRO A 157 -0.51 2.86 24.19
CA PRO A 157 -0.52 1.91 25.31
C PRO A 157 -1.16 0.58 24.94
N VAL A 158 -0.67 -0.47 25.58
CA VAL A 158 -1.17 -1.84 25.42
C VAL A 158 -1.69 -2.34 26.77
N TYR A 159 -2.96 -2.73 26.80
CA TYR A 159 -3.57 -3.36 27.96
C TYR A 159 -3.29 -4.87 27.95
N THR A 160 -2.80 -5.38 29.06
CA THR A 160 -2.50 -6.80 29.26
C THR A 160 -2.85 -7.20 30.70
N GLU A 161 -3.25 -8.45 30.91
CA GLU A 161 -3.46 -9.03 32.25
C GLU A 161 -2.56 -10.26 32.41
N GLU A 162 -1.62 -10.21 33.34
CA GLU A 162 -0.71 -11.33 33.61
C GLU A 162 -1.47 -12.48 34.23
N GLY A 163 -1.24 -13.71 33.75
CA GLY A 163 -1.87 -14.92 34.25
C GLY A 163 -3.35 -15.10 33.88
N ALA A 164 -3.96 -14.15 33.18
CA ALA A 164 -5.33 -14.30 32.70
C ALA A 164 -5.39 -15.26 31.50
N THR A 165 -6.36 -16.14 31.51
CA THR A 165 -6.55 -17.21 30.52
C THR A 165 -7.83 -17.04 29.69
N ASN A 166 -8.69 -16.11 30.06
CA ASN A 166 -9.97 -15.87 29.38
C ASN A 166 -9.95 -14.57 28.56
N PRO A 167 -9.87 -14.64 27.22
CA PRO A 167 -9.83 -13.46 26.35
C PRO A 167 -11.03 -12.53 26.49
N SER A 168 -12.24 -13.08 26.73
CA SER A 168 -13.45 -12.27 26.88
C SER A 168 -13.40 -11.39 28.14
N THR A 169 -12.85 -11.92 29.24
CA THR A 169 -12.67 -11.16 30.50
C THR A 169 -11.64 -10.07 30.33
N ILE A 170 -10.49 -10.36 29.69
CA ILE A 170 -9.45 -9.38 29.41
C ILE A 170 -10.02 -8.21 28.58
N ALA A 171 -10.77 -8.55 27.53
CA ALA A 171 -11.36 -7.55 26.64
C ALA A 171 -12.38 -6.65 27.37
N ASP A 172 -13.25 -7.22 28.22
CA ASP A 172 -14.22 -6.46 29.01
C ASP A 172 -13.55 -5.53 30.02
N ASN A 173 -12.53 -6.01 30.74
CA ASN A 173 -11.76 -5.21 31.67
C ASN A 173 -10.99 -4.08 30.97
N ALA A 174 -10.42 -4.36 29.79
CA ALA A 174 -9.78 -3.35 28.96
C ALA A 174 -10.75 -2.24 28.53
N ILE A 175 -12.00 -2.59 28.19
CA ILE A 175 -13.04 -1.63 27.83
C ILE A 175 -13.42 -0.74 29.03
N LYS A 176 -13.53 -1.32 30.24
CA LYS A 176 -13.76 -0.57 31.48
C LYS A 176 -12.60 0.41 31.73
N PHE A 177 -11.37 -0.08 31.65
CA PHE A 177 -10.16 0.73 31.78
C PHE A 177 -10.12 1.87 30.73
N ALA A 178 -10.50 1.57 29.46
CA ALA A 178 -10.54 2.55 28.40
C ALA A 178 -11.56 3.68 28.68
N LYS A 179 -12.72 3.35 29.24
CA LYS A 179 -13.73 4.32 29.66
C LYS A 179 -13.21 5.22 30.78
N GLU A 180 -12.60 4.64 31.82
CA GLU A 180 -12.03 5.39 32.96
C GLU A 180 -10.91 6.33 32.54
N LYS A 181 -10.06 5.91 31.61
CA LYS A 181 -8.91 6.67 31.10
C LYS A 181 -9.20 7.56 29.89
N ASN A 182 -10.49 7.61 29.44
CA ASN A 182 -10.94 8.38 28.30
C ASN A 182 -10.17 8.07 26.99
N TYR A 183 -10.03 6.78 26.65
CA TYR A 183 -9.60 6.37 25.33
C TYR A 183 -10.77 6.44 24.34
N ASP A 184 -10.47 6.83 23.10
CA ASP A 184 -11.49 6.97 22.05
C ASP A 184 -11.78 5.63 21.36
N VAL A 185 -10.77 4.77 21.26
CA VAL A 185 -10.84 3.51 20.52
C VAL A 185 -10.13 2.40 21.30
N VAL A 186 -10.73 1.22 21.31
CA VAL A 186 -10.15 -0.03 21.86
C VAL A 186 -9.99 -1.01 20.71
N ILE A 187 -8.76 -1.45 20.43
CA ILE A 187 -8.45 -2.44 19.40
C ILE A 187 -8.11 -3.76 20.07
N VAL A 188 -8.97 -4.76 19.91
CA VAL A 188 -8.85 -6.09 20.54
C VAL A 188 -8.14 -7.03 19.57
N ASP A 189 -6.85 -7.31 19.83
CA ASP A 189 -6.05 -8.26 19.06
C ASP A 189 -6.26 -9.68 19.61
N THR A 190 -6.85 -10.56 18.81
CA THR A 190 -7.23 -11.91 19.25
C THR A 190 -6.23 -12.97 18.81
N ALA A 191 -6.27 -14.11 19.49
CA ALA A 191 -5.53 -15.29 19.08
C ALA A 191 -5.90 -15.71 17.66
N GLY A 192 -4.95 -16.34 16.98
CA GLY A 192 -5.18 -17.06 15.73
C GLY A 192 -4.64 -18.48 15.85
N ARG A 193 -5.32 -19.44 15.25
CA ARG A 193 -4.83 -20.81 15.10
C ARG A 193 -4.46 -21.08 13.65
N LEU A 194 -3.71 -22.14 13.40
CA LEU A 194 -3.22 -22.51 12.06
C LEU A 194 -4.36 -22.94 11.13
N ALA A 195 -5.44 -23.46 11.69
CA ALA A 195 -6.61 -23.90 10.94
C ALA A 195 -7.89 -23.49 11.68
N ILE A 196 -9.00 -23.47 10.95
CA ILE A 196 -10.33 -23.25 11.52
C ILE A 196 -10.72 -24.51 12.29
N ASP A 197 -10.91 -24.36 13.60
CA ASP A 197 -11.46 -25.39 14.46
C ASP A 197 -12.64 -24.85 15.30
N GLU A 198 -13.45 -25.75 15.83
CA GLU A 198 -14.65 -25.38 16.56
C GLU A 198 -14.32 -24.60 17.85
N GLN A 199 -13.24 -24.96 18.54
CA GLN A 199 -12.82 -24.30 19.77
C GLN A 199 -12.45 -22.83 19.52
N MET A 200 -11.66 -22.56 18.47
CA MET A 200 -11.31 -21.21 18.06
C MET A 200 -12.55 -20.40 17.69
N MET A 201 -13.45 -21.00 16.91
CA MET A 201 -14.65 -20.30 16.46
C MET A 201 -15.58 -19.97 17.64
N ASN A 202 -15.69 -20.85 18.62
CA ASN A 202 -16.47 -20.62 19.84
C ASN A 202 -15.83 -19.54 20.73
N GLU A 203 -14.49 -19.52 20.82
CA GLU A 203 -13.78 -18.49 21.58
C GLU A 203 -13.98 -17.11 20.98
N ILE A 204 -13.76 -16.97 19.68
CA ILE A 204 -13.91 -15.65 19.03
C ILE A 204 -15.37 -15.18 19.04
N LYS A 205 -16.35 -16.09 18.90
CA LYS A 205 -17.78 -15.79 19.07
C LYS A 205 -18.08 -15.29 20.49
N SER A 206 -17.49 -15.94 21.50
CA SER A 206 -17.63 -15.54 22.90
C SER A 206 -17.09 -14.12 23.12
N VAL A 207 -15.86 -13.82 22.65
CA VAL A 207 -15.30 -12.47 22.74
C VAL A 207 -16.22 -11.47 22.06
N HIS A 208 -16.62 -11.73 20.82
CA HIS A 208 -17.52 -10.86 20.05
C HIS A 208 -18.85 -10.59 20.77
N TYR A 209 -19.47 -11.64 21.32
CA TYR A 209 -20.74 -11.53 22.06
C TYR A 209 -20.62 -10.64 23.31
N PHE A 210 -19.54 -10.80 24.08
CA PHE A 210 -19.34 -10.05 25.31
C PHE A 210 -19.00 -8.57 25.07
N ILE A 211 -18.11 -8.27 24.11
CA ILE A 211 -17.66 -6.90 23.90
C ILE A 211 -18.55 -6.07 22.97
N LYS A 212 -19.41 -6.71 22.17
CA LYS A 212 -20.31 -6.08 21.20
C LYS A 212 -19.61 -5.00 20.39
N PRO A 213 -18.61 -5.36 19.56
CA PRO A 213 -17.80 -4.40 18.84
C PRO A 213 -18.64 -3.57 17.86
N GLN A 214 -18.29 -2.32 17.66
CA GLN A 214 -18.84 -1.47 16.60
C GLN A 214 -18.26 -1.81 15.24
N GLU A 215 -17.11 -2.47 15.24
CA GLU A 215 -16.42 -2.88 14.02
C GLU A 215 -15.69 -4.22 14.26
N THR A 216 -15.96 -5.20 13.42
CA THR A 216 -15.23 -6.47 13.40
C THR A 216 -14.48 -6.58 12.08
N LEU A 217 -13.15 -6.62 12.12
CA LEU A 217 -12.30 -6.69 10.95
C LEU A 217 -11.67 -8.09 10.83
N PHE A 218 -11.94 -8.72 9.70
CA PHE A 218 -11.32 -9.98 9.34
C PHE A 218 -10.00 -9.75 8.59
N VAL A 219 -8.91 -10.18 9.20
CA VAL A 219 -7.55 -10.02 8.65
C VAL A 219 -7.11 -11.30 7.95
N VAL A 220 -6.75 -11.19 6.70
CA VAL A 220 -6.35 -12.32 5.85
C VAL A 220 -5.09 -12.03 5.07
N ASP A 221 -4.23 -13.04 4.93
CA ASP A 221 -3.03 -13.00 4.10
C ASP A 221 -3.43 -13.16 2.63
N SER A 222 -3.14 -12.15 1.82
CA SER A 222 -3.46 -12.16 0.37
C SER A 222 -2.71 -13.23 -0.41
N MET A 223 -1.58 -13.72 0.12
CA MET A 223 -0.75 -14.73 -0.55
C MET A 223 -1.35 -16.14 -0.47
N THR A 224 -2.34 -16.39 0.40
CA THR A 224 -2.94 -17.72 0.58
C THR A 224 -3.97 -18.08 -0.50
N GLY A 225 -4.21 -17.19 -1.47
CA GLY A 225 -5.04 -17.47 -2.64
C GLY A 225 -6.47 -17.90 -2.28
N GLN A 226 -6.93 -19.07 -2.80
CA GLN A 226 -8.29 -19.56 -2.59
C GLN A 226 -8.58 -19.95 -1.13
N ASP A 227 -7.56 -20.33 -0.34
CA ASP A 227 -7.74 -20.63 1.10
C ASP A 227 -8.14 -19.37 1.89
N ALA A 228 -7.68 -18.20 1.48
CA ALA A 228 -8.14 -16.93 2.03
C ALA A 228 -9.66 -16.77 1.90
N VAL A 229 -10.22 -17.16 0.77
CA VAL A 229 -11.65 -17.06 0.47
C VAL A 229 -12.48 -18.02 1.33
N ASN A 230 -12.03 -19.28 1.43
CA ASN A 230 -12.68 -20.30 2.25
C ASN A 230 -12.69 -19.90 3.73
N THR A 231 -11.56 -19.38 4.20
CA THR A 231 -11.41 -18.86 5.56
C THR A 231 -12.33 -17.66 5.81
N ALA A 232 -12.36 -16.69 4.89
CA ALA A 232 -13.24 -15.53 4.99
C ALA A 232 -14.71 -15.93 5.10
N LYS A 233 -15.16 -16.92 4.31
CA LYS A 233 -16.52 -17.43 4.38
C LYS A 233 -16.84 -18.02 5.75
N ALA A 234 -16.00 -18.90 6.29
CA ALA A 234 -16.22 -19.52 7.59
C ALA A 234 -16.28 -18.48 8.72
N PHE A 235 -15.39 -17.48 8.70
CA PHE A 235 -15.44 -16.39 9.69
C PHE A 235 -16.67 -15.50 9.52
N ASN A 236 -17.11 -15.24 8.27
CA ASN A 236 -18.32 -14.46 8.02
C ASN A 236 -19.57 -15.17 8.52
N ASP A 237 -19.67 -16.47 8.26
CA ASP A 237 -20.78 -17.30 8.75
C ASP A 237 -20.83 -17.33 10.30
N ALA A 238 -19.69 -17.20 10.97
CA ALA A 238 -19.59 -17.24 12.42
C ALA A 238 -19.78 -15.90 13.12
N LEU A 239 -19.25 -14.81 12.57
CA LEU A 239 -19.15 -13.50 13.21
C LEU A 239 -19.93 -12.40 12.47
N ASN A 240 -20.31 -12.63 11.21
CA ASN A 240 -20.88 -11.60 10.35
C ASN A 240 -20.05 -10.30 10.41
N PHE A 241 -18.73 -10.41 10.19
CA PHE A 241 -17.79 -9.29 10.31
C PHE A 241 -18.14 -8.13 9.37
N ASP A 242 -17.64 -6.92 9.69
CA ASP A 242 -18.01 -5.67 9.00
C ASP A 242 -17.07 -5.31 7.85
N GLY A 243 -15.88 -5.89 7.81
CA GLY A 243 -14.93 -5.61 6.74
C GLY A 243 -13.73 -6.54 6.72
N VAL A 244 -13.07 -6.57 5.58
CA VAL A 244 -11.88 -7.38 5.31
C VAL A 244 -10.64 -6.49 5.27
N VAL A 245 -9.54 -7.02 5.79
CA VAL A 245 -8.21 -6.44 5.71
C VAL A 245 -7.29 -7.39 4.97
N LEU A 246 -6.72 -6.94 3.86
CA LEU A 246 -5.73 -7.71 3.11
C LEU A 246 -4.32 -7.36 3.58
N THR A 247 -3.58 -8.34 4.06
CA THR A 247 -2.17 -8.18 4.46
C THR A 247 -1.22 -8.80 3.44
N LYS A 248 0.07 -8.46 3.54
CA LYS A 248 1.15 -8.98 2.71
C LYS A 248 0.93 -8.79 1.21
N LEU A 249 0.21 -7.75 0.84
CA LEU A 249 -0.16 -7.49 -0.56
C LEU A 249 1.07 -7.11 -1.41
N ASP A 250 2.16 -6.68 -0.79
CA ASP A 250 3.47 -6.44 -1.40
C ASP A 250 4.11 -7.73 -1.95
N GLY A 251 3.89 -8.87 -1.30
CA GLY A 251 4.31 -10.20 -1.75
C GLY A 251 3.36 -10.85 -2.76
N ASP A 252 2.13 -10.38 -2.87
CA ASP A 252 1.12 -10.94 -3.76
C ASP A 252 1.29 -10.44 -5.21
N THR A 253 1.77 -11.32 -6.07
CA THR A 253 1.90 -11.05 -7.51
C THR A 253 0.67 -11.44 -8.32
N ARG A 254 -0.27 -12.18 -7.74
CA ARG A 254 -1.44 -12.75 -8.41
C ARG A 254 -2.70 -11.90 -8.22
N GLY A 255 -3.01 -11.49 -6.97
CA GLY A 255 -4.14 -10.62 -6.65
C GLY A 255 -5.51 -11.26 -6.61
N GLY A 256 -5.59 -12.57 -6.80
CA GLY A 256 -6.88 -13.29 -6.88
C GLY A 256 -7.71 -13.26 -5.61
N ALA A 257 -7.05 -13.23 -4.44
CA ALA A 257 -7.74 -13.12 -3.16
C ALA A 257 -8.56 -11.82 -3.06
N ALA A 258 -7.99 -10.69 -3.44
CA ALA A 258 -8.67 -9.39 -3.40
C ALA A 258 -9.94 -9.37 -4.26
N LEU A 259 -9.86 -9.95 -5.48
CA LEU A 259 -10.98 -10.03 -6.41
C LEU A 259 -12.07 -11.02 -5.98
N THR A 260 -11.69 -12.09 -5.28
CA THR A 260 -12.62 -13.17 -4.94
C THR A 260 -13.31 -12.97 -3.59
N ILE A 261 -12.58 -12.51 -2.56
CA ILE A 261 -13.11 -12.42 -1.17
C ILE A 261 -14.37 -11.57 -1.14
N ARG A 262 -14.32 -10.34 -1.70
CA ARG A 262 -15.49 -9.43 -1.71
C ARG A 262 -16.72 -10.08 -2.35
N SER A 263 -16.52 -10.75 -3.48
CA SER A 263 -17.60 -11.42 -4.22
C SER A 263 -18.21 -12.62 -3.47
N VAL A 264 -17.44 -13.28 -2.61
CA VAL A 264 -17.90 -14.49 -1.89
C VAL A 264 -18.53 -14.15 -0.54
N VAL A 265 -17.97 -13.20 0.21
CA VAL A 265 -18.48 -12.87 1.55
C VAL A 265 -19.40 -11.64 1.56
N GLU A 266 -19.48 -10.91 0.45
CA GLU A 266 -20.30 -9.70 0.29
C GLU A 266 -19.98 -8.59 1.31
N LYS A 267 -18.76 -8.63 1.86
CA LYS A 267 -18.25 -7.64 2.82
C LYS A 267 -17.17 -6.76 2.19
N PRO A 268 -17.13 -5.46 2.51
CA PRO A 268 -16.17 -4.55 1.92
C PRO A 268 -14.74 -4.89 2.34
N ILE A 269 -13.80 -4.70 1.43
CA ILE A 269 -12.39 -4.61 1.80
C ILE A 269 -12.17 -3.15 2.26
N LYS A 270 -11.72 -2.97 3.51
CA LYS A 270 -11.55 -1.63 4.10
C LYS A 270 -10.10 -1.17 4.09
N PHE A 271 -9.16 -2.08 4.31
CA PHE A 271 -7.74 -1.78 4.40
C PHE A 271 -6.89 -2.77 3.62
N ILE A 272 -5.75 -2.25 3.15
CA ILE A 272 -4.64 -3.04 2.63
C ILE A 272 -3.38 -2.71 3.43
N SER A 273 -2.62 -3.75 3.78
CA SER A 273 -1.36 -3.63 4.49
C SER A 273 -0.22 -4.17 3.65
N THR A 274 0.76 -3.31 3.40
CA THR A 274 1.93 -3.61 2.58
C THR A 274 3.20 -3.46 3.41
N GLY A 275 4.09 -4.48 3.37
CA GLY A 275 5.34 -4.46 4.14
C GLY A 275 5.16 -4.40 5.65
N GLU A 276 6.24 -4.17 6.39
CA GLU A 276 6.28 -4.27 7.86
C GLU A 276 6.19 -2.92 8.60
N LYS A 277 6.38 -1.80 7.91
CA LYS A 277 6.38 -0.46 8.52
C LYS A 277 5.00 -0.10 9.06
N MET A 278 4.96 0.61 10.20
CA MET A 278 3.70 1.01 10.85
C MET A 278 2.87 2.00 10.02
N GLU A 279 3.49 2.75 9.14
CA GLU A 279 2.85 3.67 8.20
C GLU A 279 2.29 2.97 6.96
N ALA A 280 2.67 1.72 6.71
CA ALA A 280 2.29 0.96 5.52
C ALA A 280 0.89 0.33 5.67
N LEU A 281 -0.11 1.17 5.86
CA LEU A 281 -1.53 0.86 5.90
C LEU A 281 -2.28 1.87 5.02
N ASP A 282 -2.93 1.38 3.99
CA ASP A 282 -3.73 2.18 3.08
C ASP A 282 -5.21 1.79 3.17
N LEU A 283 -6.10 2.74 2.90
CA LEU A 283 -7.51 2.44 2.64
C LEU A 283 -7.64 1.70 1.30
N PHE A 284 -8.61 0.82 1.20
CA PHE A 284 -8.89 0.12 -0.04
C PHE A 284 -9.78 0.98 -0.94
N TYR A 285 -9.25 1.35 -2.09
CA TYR A 285 -9.98 2.07 -3.14
C TYR A 285 -10.16 1.16 -4.36
N PRO A 286 -11.37 0.66 -4.67
CA PRO A 286 -11.62 -0.22 -5.81
C PRO A 286 -11.09 0.32 -7.15
N GLU A 287 -11.31 1.60 -7.45
CA GLU A 287 -10.82 2.24 -8.68
C GLU A 287 -9.30 2.20 -8.81
N ARG A 288 -8.58 2.64 -7.74
CA ARG A 288 -7.11 2.62 -7.74
C ARG A 288 -6.55 1.20 -7.88
N MET A 289 -7.27 0.22 -7.32
CA MET A 289 -6.87 -1.18 -7.43
C MET A 289 -7.09 -1.73 -8.83
N ALA A 290 -8.19 -1.37 -9.49
CA ALA A 290 -8.45 -1.70 -10.89
C ALA A 290 -7.38 -1.06 -11.81
N ASP A 291 -7.03 0.20 -11.59
CA ASP A 291 -5.94 0.89 -12.30
C ASP A 291 -4.61 0.15 -12.17
N ARG A 292 -4.25 -0.28 -10.95
CA ARG A 292 -3.01 -1.07 -10.71
C ARG A 292 -3.05 -2.41 -11.43
N ILE A 293 -4.17 -3.12 -11.39
CA ILE A 293 -4.36 -4.42 -12.05
C ILE A 293 -4.24 -4.28 -13.58
N LEU A 294 -4.72 -3.19 -14.15
CA LEU A 294 -4.65 -2.92 -15.59
C LEU A 294 -3.36 -2.21 -16.03
N GLY A 295 -2.44 -1.94 -15.10
CA GLY A 295 -1.18 -1.28 -15.41
C GLY A 295 -1.29 0.19 -15.77
N MET A 296 -2.41 0.83 -15.42
CA MET A 296 -2.66 2.25 -15.64
C MET A 296 -1.95 3.14 -14.62
N GLY A 297 -1.35 2.53 -13.59
CA GLY A 297 -0.67 3.22 -12.48
C GLY A 297 -1.65 3.68 -11.40
N ASP A 298 -1.09 4.27 -10.34
CA ASP A 298 -1.88 4.85 -9.24
C ASP A 298 -1.28 6.20 -8.85
N VAL A 299 -1.46 7.16 -9.72
CA VAL A 299 -0.90 8.51 -9.56
C VAL A 299 -1.49 9.21 -8.34
N VAL A 300 -2.75 8.94 -7.99
CA VAL A 300 -3.43 9.57 -6.85
C VAL A 300 -2.77 9.14 -5.54
N SER A 301 -2.59 7.84 -5.34
CA SER A 301 -1.89 7.34 -4.14
C SER A 301 -0.44 7.83 -4.06
N LEU A 302 0.26 7.95 -5.20
CA LEU A 302 1.61 8.49 -5.24
C LEU A 302 1.64 9.95 -4.79
N VAL A 303 0.70 10.77 -5.28
CA VAL A 303 0.57 12.20 -4.92
C VAL A 303 0.19 12.35 -3.45
N GLU A 304 -0.77 11.57 -2.96
CA GLU A 304 -1.16 11.59 -1.54
C GLU A 304 0.01 11.25 -0.63
N ARG A 305 0.75 10.18 -0.91
CA ARG A 305 1.96 9.82 -0.15
C ARG A 305 3.05 10.89 -0.21
N ALA A 306 3.22 11.52 -1.38
CA ALA A 306 4.12 12.64 -1.52
C ALA A 306 3.67 13.82 -0.65
N GLN A 307 2.41 14.22 -0.70
CA GLN A 307 1.86 15.33 0.09
C GLN A 307 1.97 15.09 1.60
N GLU A 308 1.77 13.87 2.08
CA GLU A 308 1.90 13.52 3.50
C GLU A 308 3.32 13.66 4.05
N GLN A 309 4.33 13.51 3.19
CA GLN A 309 5.74 13.58 3.57
C GLN A 309 6.38 14.94 3.24
N PHE A 310 5.68 15.80 2.48
CA PHE A 310 6.17 17.12 2.09
C PHE A 310 5.76 18.18 3.12
N ASP A 311 6.75 18.66 3.89
CA ASP A 311 6.62 19.90 4.64
C ASP A 311 6.88 21.08 3.68
N GLU A 312 5.84 21.89 3.43
CA GLU A 312 5.96 23.07 2.55
C GLU A 312 7.07 24.05 3.00
N GLU A 313 7.31 24.17 4.30
CA GLU A 313 8.37 25.02 4.81
C GLU A 313 9.76 24.43 4.52
N GLU A 314 9.91 23.11 4.66
CA GLU A 314 11.17 22.44 4.29
C GLU A 314 11.42 22.52 2.78
N ALA A 315 10.39 22.38 1.95
CA ALA A 315 10.50 22.55 0.52
C ALA A 315 10.93 23.99 0.14
N LYS A 316 10.34 25.02 0.74
CA LYS A 316 10.73 26.41 0.54
C LYS A 316 12.17 26.69 0.98
N LYS A 317 12.61 26.10 2.10
CA LYS A 317 14.01 26.20 2.59
C LYS A 317 14.98 25.51 1.63
N LEU A 318 14.62 24.33 1.12
CA LEU A 318 15.42 23.59 0.14
C LEU A 318 15.55 24.36 -1.18
N HIS A 319 14.45 24.91 -1.71
CA HIS A 319 14.48 25.78 -2.89
C HIS A 319 15.42 26.98 -2.74
N LYS A 320 15.40 27.63 -1.58
CA LYS A 320 16.32 28.75 -1.29
C LYS A 320 17.78 28.30 -1.25
N LYS A 321 18.09 27.14 -0.68
CA LYS A 321 19.45 26.58 -0.61
C LYS A 321 19.98 26.22 -1.99
N ILE A 322 19.15 25.58 -2.85
CA ILE A 322 19.52 25.24 -4.23
C ILE A 322 19.84 26.52 -5.04
N ALA A 323 19.00 27.55 -4.91
CA ALA A 323 19.19 28.83 -5.59
C ALA A 323 20.51 29.51 -5.17
N LYS A 324 20.93 29.36 -3.88
CA LYS A 324 22.15 29.92 -3.32
C LYS A 324 23.39 29.04 -3.48
N ASN A 325 23.32 27.89 -4.15
CA ASN A 325 24.39 26.88 -4.18
C ASN A 325 24.80 26.31 -2.81
N GLU A 326 23.90 26.29 -1.85
CA GLU A 326 24.12 25.80 -0.49
C GLU A 326 23.56 24.37 -0.29
N PHE A 327 23.15 23.67 -1.35
CA PHE A 327 22.69 22.30 -1.31
C PHE A 327 23.86 21.35 -0.99
N GLY A 328 23.78 20.65 0.13
CA GLY A 328 24.81 19.76 0.64
C GLY A 328 24.35 18.30 0.79
N PHE A 329 25.28 17.44 1.22
CA PHE A 329 24.96 16.03 1.49
C PHE A 329 24.02 15.83 2.69
N ASP A 330 23.96 16.79 3.64
CA ASP A 330 22.96 16.73 4.72
C ASP A 330 21.53 16.92 4.16
N ASP A 331 21.36 17.80 3.17
CA ASP A 331 20.07 18.01 2.50
C ASP A 331 19.71 16.80 1.62
N PHE A 332 20.70 16.19 0.98
CA PHE A 332 20.52 14.95 0.20
C PHE A 332 20.10 13.75 1.07
N LEU A 333 20.71 13.58 2.24
CA LEU A 333 20.28 12.57 3.23
C LEU A 333 18.83 12.78 3.68
N LYS A 334 18.42 14.03 3.91
CA LYS A 334 17.02 14.32 4.25
C LYS A 334 16.07 13.88 3.14
N GLN A 335 16.42 14.14 1.87
CA GLN A 335 15.62 13.70 0.71
C GLN A 335 15.55 12.16 0.64
N ILE A 336 16.68 11.44 0.81
CA ILE A 336 16.68 9.98 0.86
C ILE A 336 15.76 9.46 1.97
N ASN A 337 15.84 10.06 3.16
CA ASN A 337 15.01 9.65 4.29
C ASN A 337 13.51 9.94 4.07
N GLN A 338 13.17 11.05 3.42
CA GLN A 338 11.79 11.33 3.01
C GLN A 338 11.27 10.27 2.03
N ILE A 339 12.06 9.93 1.00
CA ILE A 339 11.70 8.88 0.03
C ILE A 339 11.53 7.52 0.74
N LYS A 340 12.44 7.16 1.66
CA LYS A 340 12.33 5.92 2.44
C LYS A 340 11.05 5.86 3.30
N LYS A 341 10.59 7.00 3.81
CA LYS A 341 9.33 7.08 4.57
C LYS A 341 8.09 6.90 3.71
N MET A 342 8.13 7.21 2.41
CA MET A 342 7.01 7.03 1.48
C MET A 342 6.69 5.56 1.18
N GLY A 343 7.55 4.62 1.54
CA GLY A 343 7.38 3.19 1.34
C GLY A 343 8.50 2.54 0.52
N ASN A 344 8.23 1.34 -0.02
CA ASN A 344 9.18 0.64 -0.87
C ASN A 344 9.30 1.35 -2.22
N MET A 345 10.55 1.61 -2.65
CA MET A 345 10.83 2.31 -3.91
C MET A 345 10.22 1.60 -5.13
N LYS A 346 10.24 0.27 -5.15
CA LYS A 346 9.67 -0.54 -6.23
C LYS A 346 8.16 -0.32 -6.35
N ASP A 347 7.46 -0.20 -5.21
CA ASP A 347 6.03 0.06 -5.18
C ASP A 347 5.70 1.47 -5.64
N LEU A 348 6.48 2.48 -5.22
CA LEU A 348 6.31 3.87 -5.64
C LEU A 348 6.50 4.03 -7.16
N MET A 349 7.51 3.38 -7.72
CA MET A 349 7.77 3.40 -9.16
C MET A 349 6.71 2.63 -9.95
N GLY A 350 6.14 1.57 -9.37
CA GLY A 350 5.00 0.84 -9.93
C GLY A 350 3.72 1.66 -10.04
N MET A 351 3.59 2.73 -9.24
CA MET A 351 2.46 3.66 -9.30
C MET A 351 2.53 4.65 -10.47
N ILE A 352 3.70 4.79 -11.12
CA ILE A 352 3.89 5.69 -12.27
C ILE A 352 3.49 4.96 -13.55
N PRO A 353 2.52 5.49 -14.34
CA PRO A 353 2.11 4.90 -15.60
C PRO A 353 3.29 4.71 -16.57
N GLY A 354 3.43 3.51 -17.13
CA GLY A 354 4.46 3.19 -18.12
C GLY A 354 5.87 2.91 -17.56
N VAL A 355 6.17 3.32 -16.33
CA VAL A 355 7.50 3.13 -15.72
C VAL A 355 7.63 1.74 -15.08
N GLY A 356 6.55 1.19 -14.56
CA GLY A 356 6.53 -0.13 -13.91
C GLY A 356 7.06 -1.25 -14.80
N LYS A 357 6.85 -1.18 -16.13
CA LYS A 357 7.37 -2.15 -17.10
C LYS A 357 8.88 -2.02 -17.32
N ALA A 358 9.40 -0.80 -17.32
CA ALA A 358 10.83 -0.53 -17.58
C ALA A 358 11.75 -0.92 -16.40
N ILE A 359 11.18 -1.12 -15.20
CA ILE A 359 11.93 -1.32 -13.96
C ILE A 359 11.76 -2.74 -13.39
N LYS A 360 10.97 -3.59 -14.06
CA LYS A 360 10.74 -4.98 -13.59
C LYS A 360 12.02 -5.76 -13.31
N ASP A 361 13.05 -5.53 -14.12
CA ASP A 361 14.34 -6.23 -14.07
C ASP A 361 15.41 -5.48 -13.26
N VAL A 362 15.08 -4.31 -12.69
CA VAL A 362 16.02 -3.54 -11.87
C VAL A 362 15.74 -3.87 -10.39
N GLU A 363 16.65 -4.61 -9.78
CA GLU A 363 16.69 -4.78 -8.33
C GLU A 363 17.09 -3.46 -7.66
N ILE A 364 16.09 -2.61 -7.39
CA ILE A 364 16.27 -1.46 -6.51
C ILE A 364 16.06 -1.97 -5.08
N SER A 365 17.12 -2.49 -4.49
CA SER A 365 17.07 -2.92 -3.10
C SER A 365 17.16 -1.69 -2.18
N ASP A 366 16.50 -1.74 -1.03
CA ASP A 366 16.67 -0.75 0.05
C ASP A 366 18.15 -0.67 0.51
N ASP A 367 18.95 -1.70 0.20
CA ASP A 367 20.39 -1.74 0.47
C ASP A 367 21.20 -0.78 -0.40
N ALA A 368 20.70 -0.37 -1.58
CA ALA A 368 21.40 0.62 -2.42
C ALA A 368 21.60 1.95 -1.68
N PHE A 369 20.60 2.37 -0.89
CA PHE A 369 20.70 3.58 -0.08
C PHE A 369 21.62 3.42 1.13
N LYS A 370 21.75 2.22 1.72
CA LYS A 370 22.65 1.98 2.86
C LYS A 370 24.10 2.30 2.50
N HIS A 371 24.51 2.00 1.27
CA HIS A 371 25.85 2.29 0.79
C HIS A 371 26.11 3.78 0.65
N ILE A 372 25.14 4.50 0.10
CA ILE A 372 25.19 5.97 -0.03
C ILE A 372 25.23 6.62 1.36
N GLU A 373 24.39 6.18 2.28
CA GLU A 373 24.37 6.66 3.66
C GLU A 373 25.70 6.42 4.38
N ALA A 374 26.28 5.22 4.25
CA ALA A 374 27.56 4.91 4.86
C ALA A 374 28.68 5.84 4.37
N ILE A 375 28.71 6.16 3.07
CA ILE A 375 29.67 7.11 2.49
C ILE A 375 29.45 8.52 3.09
N ILE A 376 28.19 8.99 3.14
CA ILE A 376 27.89 10.33 3.63
C ILE A 376 28.15 10.46 5.15
N TYR A 377 27.81 9.41 5.94
CA TYR A 377 28.10 9.42 7.39
C TYR A 377 29.60 9.39 7.70
N SER A 378 30.42 8.87 6.76
CA SER A 378 31.88 8.91 6.88
C SER A 378 32.50 10.28 6.54
N MET A 379 31.70 11.21 6.04
CA MET A 379 32.11 12.60 5.82
C MET A 379 32.02 13.42 7.11
N THR A 380 32.90 14.39 7.28
CA THR A 380 32.77 15.37 8.36
C THR A 380 31.57 16.30 8.12
N PRO A 381 31.03 16.97 9.17
CA PRO A 381 29.94 17.92 9.00
C PRO A 381 30.24 19.06 8.00
N GLU A 382 31.50 19.47 7.91
CA GLU A 382 31.93 20.48 6.95
C GLU A 382 31.94 19.95 5.51
N GLU A 383 32.42 18.73 5.30
CA GLU A 383 32.42 18.05 3.99
C GLU A 383 31.02 17.80 3.49
N ARG A 384 30.07 17.45 4.36
CA ARG A 384 28.65 17.28 4.01
C ARG A 384 28.01 18.61 3.60
N ARG A 385 28.34 19.72 4.29
CA ARG A 385 27.83 21.04 3.95
C ARG A 385 28.48 21.67 2.72
N ARG A 386 29.77 21.39 2.49
CA ARG A 386 30.57 21.94 1.39
C ARG A 386 31.30 20.85 0.60
N PRO A 387 30.60 20.10 -0.29
CA PRO A 387 31.18 19.00 -1.03
C PRO A 387 32.42 19.39 -1.87
N SER A 388 32.56 20.66 -2.23
CA SER A 388 33.69 21.17 -3.02
C SER A 388 35.04 21.08 -2.33
N ILE A 389 35.09 20.93 -0.99
CA ILE A 389 36.36 20.77 -0.25
C ILE A 389 36.90 19.33 -0.28
N ILE A 390 36.14 18.37 -0.81
CA ILE A 390 36.49 16.95 -0.80
C ILE A 390 37.53 16.67 -1.91
N ASN A 391 38.81 16.68 -1.54
CA ASN A 391 39.94 16.33 -2.39
C ASN A 391 40.21 14.81 -2.37
N THR A 392 41.20 14.34 -3.13
CA THR A 392 41.56 12.93 -3.27
C THR A 392 41.85 12.25 -1.95
N GLN A 393 42.59 12.89 -1.05
CA GLN A 393 42.95 12.34 0.28
C GLN A 393 41.69 12.18 1.16
N ARG A 394 40.79 13.15 1.14
CA ARG A 394 39.52 13.08 1.84
C ARG A 394 38.63 11.96 1.28
N LYS A 395 38.59 11.78 -0.04
CA LYS A 395 37.86 10.67 -0.68
C LYS A 395 38.37 9.31 -0.24
N GLN A 396 39.70 9.12 -0.12
CA GLN A 396 40.31 7.88 0.36
C GLN A 396 39.91 7.61 1.84
N ARG A 397 39.96 8.63 2.69
CA ARG A 397 39.56 8.51 4.09
C ARG A 397 38.06 8.18 4.22
N ILE A 398 37.19 8.85 3.43
CA ILE A 398 35.75 8.60 3.41
C ILE A 398 35.47 7.17 2.94
N ALA A 399 36.13 6.73 1.87
CA ALA A 399 35.99 5.36 1.34
C ALA A 399 36.36 4.32 2.40
N LYS A 400 37.50 4.52 3.08
CA LYS A 400 37.96 3.62 4.17
C LYS A 400 36.97 3.61 5.35
N GLY A 401 36.46 4.77 5.76
CA GLY A 401 35.50 4.90 6.86
C GLY A 401 34.15 4.25 6.54
N ALA A 402 33.73 4.28 5.28
CA ALA A 402 32.49 3.68 4.79
C ALA A 402 32.62 2.18 4.47
N GLY A 403 33.82 1.59 4.54
CA GLY A 403 34.06 0.21 4.09
C GLY A 403 33.79 0.03 2.59
N ARG A 404 34.05 1.06 1.76
CA ARG A 404 33.78 1.11 0.32
C ARG A 404 35.03 1.44 -0.50
N LYS A 405 34.90 1.23 -1.82
CA LYS A 405 35.95 1.59 -2.74
C LYS A 405 35.94 3.10 -3.04
N ILE A 406 37.08 3.63 -3.44
CA ILE A 406 37.19 5.05 -3.82
C ILE A 406 36.33 5.38 -5.06
N GLU A 407 36.12 4.40 -5.93
CA GLU A 407 35.26 4.48 -7.12
C GLU A 407 33.82 4.79 -6.73
N ASP A 408 33.30 4.16 -5.66
CA ASP A 408 31.95 4.38 -5.15
C ASP A 408 31.77 5.82 -4.67
N VAL A 409 32.77 6.37 -3.96
CA VAL A 409 32.78 7.77 -3.53
C VAL A 409 32.84 8.72 -4.74
N ASN A 410 33.66 8.42 -5.74
CA ASN A 410 33.74 9.23 -6.96
C ASN A 410 32.40 9.21 -7.72
N GLN A 411 31.76 8.06 -7.81
CA GLN A 411 30.48 7.91 -8.45
C GLN A 411 29.39 8.73 -7.74
N LEU A 412 29.33 8.64 -6.41
CA LEU A 412 28.40 9.43 -5.60
C LEU A 412 28.61 10.94 -5.79
N MET A 413 29.87 11.40 -5.76
CA MET A 413 30.20 12.81 -6.00
C MET A 413 29.74 13.29 -7.38
N LYS A 414 29.95 12.46 -8.42
CA LYS A 414 29.53 12.77 -9.80
C LYS A 414 28.00 12.84 -9.91
N GLN A 415 27.30 11.88 -9.31
CA GLN A 415 25.83 11.86 -9.32
C GLN A 415 25.24 13.05 -8.56
N PHE A 416 25.84 13.41 -7.41
CA PHE A 416 25.44 14.56 -6.62
C PHE A 416 25.60 15.88 -7.42
N ASP A 417 26.74 16.05 -8.11
CA ASP A 417 26.99 17.23 -8.96
C ASP A 417 26.01 17.32 -10.15
N GLN A 418 25.75 16.19 -10.80
CA GLN A 418 24.76 16.11 -11.89
C GLN A 418 23.35 16.47 -11.41
N MET A 419 22.93 15.94 -10.24
CA MET A 419 21.64 16.24 -9.64
C MET A 419 21.53 17.74 -9.28
N GLY A 420 22.57 18.34 -8.70
CA GLY A 420 22.60 19.77 -8.40
C GLY A 420 22.45 20.64 -9.64
N LYS A 421 23.09 20.26 -10.76
CA LYS A 421 22.95 20.95 -12.06
C LYS A 421 21.54 20.82 -12.62
N MET A 422 20.94 19.62 -12.55
CA MET A 422 19.58 19.36 -13.02
C MET A 422 18.54 20.14 -12.21
N MET A 423 18.67 20.17 -10.88
CA MET A 423 17.80 20.95 -10.01
C MET A 423 17.87 22.46 -10.31
N LYS A 424 19.05 22.98 -10.61
CA LYS A 424 19.22 24.37 -11.05
C LYS A 424 18.56 24.66 -12.41
N MET A 425 18.72 23.75 -13.37
CA MET A 425 18.06 23.90 -14.68
C MET A 425 16.54 23.94 -14.54
N MET A 426 15.97 23.12 -13.64
CA MET A 426 14.52 23.11 -13.38
C MET A 426 14.01 24.42 -12.74
N GLN A 427 14.84 25.13 -11.97
CA GLN A 427 14.49 26.43 -11.38
C GLN A 427 14.69 27.62 -12.33
N GLY A 428 15.42 27.44 -13.42
CA GLY A 428 15.69 28.47 -14.42
C GLY A 428 14.52 28.71 -15.39
N PRO A 429 14.64 29.75 -16.27
CA PRO A 429 13.63 30.04 -17.31
C PRO A 429 13.33 28.87 -18.23
N GLN A 430 14.32 28.03 -18.52
CA GLN A 430 14.18 26.81 -19.32
C GLN A 430 13.35 25.73 -18.61
N GLY A 431 13.47 25.59 -17.30
CA GLY A 431 12.65 24.67 -16.51
C GLY A 431 11.18 25.08 -16.49
N LYS A 432 10.90 26.38 -16.41
CA LYS A 432 9.53 26.91 -16.52
C LYS A 432 8.92 26.66 -17.91
N GLN A 433 9.71 26.80 -18.99
CA GLN A 433 9.25 26.46 -20.34
C GLN A 433 9.02 24.96 -20.53
N MET A 434 9.88 24.10 -19.97
CA MET A 434 9.74 22.65 -20.02
C MET A 434 8.51 22.19 -19.22
N MET A 435 8.23 22.79 -18.06
CA MET A 435 7.00 22.59 -17.29
C MET A 435 5.75 23.05 -18.04
N GLN A 436 5.80 24.19 -18.71
CA GLN A 436 4.71 24.67 -19.57
C GLN A 436 4.50 23.81 -20.82
N MET A 437 5.55 23.23 -21.39
CA MET A 437 5.43 22.25 -22.49
C MET A 437 4.81 20.93 -21.99
N MET A 438 5.21 20.43 -20.83
CA MET A 438 4.62 19.22 -20.23
C MET A 438 3.15 19.44 -19.85
N SER A 439 2.76 20.61 -19.36
CA SER A 439 1.36 20.94 -19.05
C SER A 439 0.47 21.13 -20.29
N LYS A 440 1.07 21.35 -21.46
CA LYS A 440 0.35 21.51 -22.74
C LYS A 440 0.29 20.24 -23.59
N MET A 441 0.86 19.12 -23.14
CA MET A 441 0.69 17.83 -23.81
C MET A 441 -0.71 17.25 -23.50
N PRO A 442 -1.58 17.04 -24.50
CA PRO A 442 -3.00 16.77 -24.31
C PRO A 442 -3.34 15.36 -23.83
N ASN A 443 -2.38 14.52 -23.46
CA ASN A 443 -2.60 13.09 -23.15
C ASN A 443 -2.02 12.61 -21.81
N MET A 444 -1.89 13.48 -20.79
CA MET A 444 -1.67 13.02 -19.41
C MET A 444 -2.82 13.49 -18.52
N PRO A 445 -3.82 12.65 -18.25
CA PRO A 445 -4.86 12.95 -17.25
C PRO A 445 -4.19 13.01 -15.87
N GLY A 446 -4.26 14.12 -15.18
CA GLY A 446 -3.91 14.24 -13.78
C GLY A 446 -2.86 15.28 -13.37
N MET A 447 -2.16 15.95 -14.28
CA MET A 447 -1.12 16.92 -13.91
C MET A 447 -1.57 18.40 -13.90
N GLY A 448 -2.78 18.70 -14.36
CA GLY A 448 -3.31 20.09 -14.43
C GLY A 448 -3.67 20.72 -13.08
N GLY A 449 -3.81 19.94 -12.01
CA GLY A 449 -4.19 20.41 -10.69
C GLY A 449 -3.02 20.72 -9.73
N MET A 450 -1.80 20.36 -10.07
CA MET A 450 -0.66 20.42 -9.14
C MET A 450 0.07 21.77 -9.12
N PHE A 451 -0.23 22.69 -10.07
CA PHE A 451 0.48 23.98 -10.23
C PHE A 451 -0.42 25.19 -10.47
N GLY A 452 -1.68 25.13 -10.10
CA GLY A 452 -2.65 26.22 -10.26
C GLY A 452 -3.03 26.86 -8.92
N LYS A 453 -2.42 28.02 -8.64
CA LYS A 453 -2.60 29.05 -7.60
C LYS A 453 -2.08 28.73 -6.21
#